data_afb109057f92ad273eaa5c12d49d2dbc
#
_entry.id   afb109057f92ad273eaa5c12d49d2dbc
#
_cell.length_a   1.000
_cell.length_b   1.000
_cell.length_c   1.000
_cell.angle_alpha   90.00
_cell.angle_beta   90.00
_cell.angle_gamma   90.00
#
_symmetry.space_group_name_H-M   'P 1'
#
loop_
_entity.id
_entity.type
_entity.pdbx_description
1 polymer ?
#
loop_
_entity_poly.entity_id
_entity_poly.type
_entity_poly.pdbx_seq_one_letter_code
_entity_poly.pdbx_strand_id
1 'polypeptide(L)'
;MNKVDKSQINRLRKFIPYAFLFSITLITQNIYLNIETIEWDIASYLIATQDIKLGFLPNETQWESKGPVFIYLYFFLSNFAKGSLVTFKLLNDVILFFTSVFLFELLLKKLDNKIISISGSTLFLLLMGQSWALSGYSELYALFFISLAILIITKFRYSNLHYFYAGISLSIATLINQGTAIFIIPILISEYILNNKKNYFLKIVMMGTGILIPHIVFLIVYSMNNLLDIYFATFLTIPFAYIQAQYANVYELTVFFRELAEINFYVYLSIITLVVLSISNFATSSYLKYKNEFFDLYNQLIFFSLIFYFVGSHNYYHHLIFLLFFIQFLLFKFLNSKQKFFFSVVVLFGLLLNLNTNMEKSLNNLNNLSYIQNEYPLYNLSKEIDSYFQGDYEVLAFDYNLILYYLDKKNYSYIVHPSNHYEEDIIKVLKNLGKLEENYIEKLIDSEPDVIICNPRMIIRGEPVQLNKLFNCEVSDYKKNYVKLDTREYLIDKNLNYYFDPYKEISVFIKR
;
A
#
# COMPACT_ATOMS: atom_id res chain seq x y z
N MET A 1 -28.07 2.79 -43.33
CA MET A 1 -27.13 3.25 -42.29
C MET A 1 -27.92 4.00 -41.23
N ASN A 2 -28.16 3.37 -40.07
CA ASN A 2 -28.90 4.00 -38.95
C ASN A 2 -28.12 5.23 -38.50
N LYS A 3 -28.79 6.38 -38.39
CA LYS A 3 -28.26 7.60 -37.78
C LYS A 3 -27.96 7.27 -36.32
N VAL A 4 -26.70 6.94 -36.02
CA VAL A 4 -26.24 6.84 -34.61
C VAL A 4 -26.52 8.19 -33.96
N ASP A 5 -27.32 8.17 -32.91
CA ASP A 5 -27.73 9.37 -32.21
C ASP A 5 -26.49 10.10 -31.66
N LYS A 6 -26.33 11.38 -32.03
CA LYS A 6 -25.22 12.23 -31.58
C LYS A 6 -25.12 12.26 -30.05
N SER A 7 -26.22 12.07 -29.34
CA SER A 7 -26.24 12.01 -27.88
C SER A 7 -25.55 10.74 -27.36
N GLN A 8 -25.73 9.61 -28.03
CA GLN A 8 -25.06 8.34 -27.67
C GLN A 8 -23.55 8.43 -27.93
N ILE A 9 -23.14 9.02 -29.06
CA ILE A 9 -21.72 9.25 -29.37
C ILE A 9 -21.07 10.14 -28.31
N ASN A 10 -21.74 11.21 -27.89
CA ASN A 10 -21.23 12.12 -26.87
C ASN A 10 -21.17 11.46 -25.47
N ARG A 11 -22.09 10.56 -25.15
CA ARG A 11 -22.01 9.75 -23.92
C ARG A 11 -20.81 8.79 -23.95
N LEU A 12 -20.64 8.03 -25.04
CA LEU A 12 -19.52 7.12 -25.21
C LEU A 12 -18.16 7.84 -25.09
N ARG A 13 -18.02 9.03 -25.71
CA ARG A 13 -16.79 9.84 -25.62
C ARG A 13 -16.42 10.26 -24.18
N LYS A 14 -17.39 10.30 -23.24
CA LYS A 14 -17.11 10.59 -21.82
C LYS A 14 -16.46 9.40 -21.13
N PHE A 15 -16.74 8.17 -21.54
CA PHE A 15 -16.22 6.96 -20.91
C PHE A 15 -14.82 6.54 -21.42
N ILE A 16 -14.39 7.05 -22.58
CA ILE A 16 -13.10 6.70 -23.18
C ILE A 16 -11.91 6.86 -22.21
N PRO A 17 -11.76 7.99 -21.44
CA PRO A 17 -10.65 8.12 -20.52
C PRO A 17 -10.64 7.06 -19.43
N TYR A 18 -11.80 6.71 -18.89
CA TYR A 18 -11.91 5.70 -17.83
C TYR A 18 -11.59 4.29 -18.36
N ALA A 19 -12.10 3.94 -19.54
CA ALA A 19 -11.76 2.67 -20.18
C ALA A 19 -10.26 2.58 -20.51
N PHE A 20 -9.66 3.68 -20.94
CA PHE A 20 -8.23 3.76 -21.19
C PHE A 20 -7.43 3.56 -19.90
N LEU A 21 -7.75 4.29 -18.81
CA LEU A 21 -7.07 4.13 -17.52
C LEU A 21 -7.25 2.72 -16.94
N PHE A 22 -8.43 2.11 -17.11
CA PHE A 22 -8.66 0.73 -16.72
C PHE A 22 -7.74 -0.23 -17.47
N SER A 23 -7.63 -0.10 -18.79
CA SER A 23 -6.72 -0.92 -19.61
C SER A 23 -5.27 -0.75 -19.19
N ILE A 24 -4.83 0.48 -18.88
CA ILE A 24 -3.46 0.74 -18.39
C ILE A 24 -3.24 0.07 -17.04
N THR A 25 -4.19 0.17 -16.11
CA THR A 25 -4.08 -0.49 -14.80
C THR A 25 -3.90 -2.00 -14.99
N LEU A 26 -4.73 -2.64 -15.81
CA LEU A 26 -4.59 -4.07 -16.09
C LEU A 26 -3.23 -4.41 -16.72
N ILE A 27 -2.76 -3.64 -17.67
CA ILE A 27 -1.48 -3.90 -18.35
C ILE A 27 -0.32 -3.74 -17.36
N THR A 28 -0.34 -2.74 -16.51
CA THR A 28 0.79 -2.45 -15.60
C THR A 28 0.85 -3.37 -14.39
N GLN A 29 -0.27 -3.81 -13.84
CA GLN A 29 -0.32 -4.65 -12.64
C GLN A 29 -0.30 -6.15 -12.96
N ASN A 30 -1.00 -6.59 -14.00
CA ASN A 30 -1.14 -8.01 -14.28
C ASN A 30 0.14 -8.69 -14.81
N ILE A 31 1.17 -7.94 -15.17
CA ILE A 31 2.50 -8.51 -15.47
C ILE A 31 3.13 -9.25 -14.29
N TYR A 32 2.66 -8.98 -13.07
CA TYR A 32 3.15 -9.60 -11.84
C TYR A 32 2.20 -10.66 -11.25
N LEU A 33 1.10 -10.99 -11.93
CA LEU A 33 0.17 -12.01 -11.43
C LEU A 33 0.81 -13.39 -11.29
N ASN A 34 1.71 -13.75 -12.19
CA ASN A 34 2.44 -15.02 -12.16
C ASN A 34 3.55 -15.08 -11.10
N ILE A 35 3.84 -13.98 -10.41
CA ILE A 35 4.83 -13.93 -9.35
C ILE A 35 4.11 -14.00 -8.02
N GLU A 36 4.40 -15.02 -7.22
CA GLU A 36 3.90 -15.10 -5.86
C GLU A 36 4.55 -14.00 -5.01
N THR A 37 3.74 -13.06 -4.54
CA THR A 37 4.21 -11.95 -3.74
C THR A 37 4.30 -12.41 -2.28
N ILE A 38 5.51 -12.48 -1.75
CA ILE A 38 5.78 -12.79 -0.34
C ILE A 38 6.26 -11.57 0.42
N GLU A 39 5.79 -10.43 0.01
CA GLU A 39 6.05 -9.16 0.68
C GLU A 39 5.44 -9.21 2.08
N TRP A 40 6.25 -8.92 3.10
CA TRP A 40 5.89 -9.07 4.52
C TRP A 40 4.63 -8.29 4.91
N ASP A 41 4.53 -7.06 4.45
CA ASP A 41 3.38 -6.20 4.73
C ASP A 41 2.07 -6.82 4.26
N ILE A 42 2.01 -7.17 2.95
CA ILE A 42 0.78 -7.70 2.33
C ILE A 42 0.39 -9.03 2.97
N ALA A 43 1.37 -9.90 3.21
CA ALA A 43 1.14 -11.18 3.87
C ALA A 43 0.63 -10.98 5.30
N SER A 44 1.24 -10.09 6.07
CA SER A 44 0.84 -9.79 7.45
C SER A 44 -0.58 -9.23 7.53
N TYR A 45 -0.95 -8.34 6.60
CA TYR A 45 -2.31 -7.80 6.54
C TYR A 45 -3.35 -8.89 6.26
N LEU A 46 -3.04 -9.84 5.36
CA LEU A 46 -3.93 -10.98 5.09
C LEU A 46 -4.12 -11.86 6.32
N ILE A 47 -3.04 -12.12 7.07
CA ILE A 47 -3.11 -12.95 8.28
C ILE A 47 -3.85 -12.24 9.41
N ALA A 48 -3.61 -10.94 9.59
CA ALA A 48 -4.33 -10.15 10.60
C ALA A 48 -5.87 -10.19 10.40
N THR A 49 -6.35 -10.53 9.21
CA THR A 49 -7.80 -10.72 8.95
C THR A 49 -8.37 -11.95 9.66
N GLN A 50 -7.54 -12.88 10.11
CA GLN A 50 -8.00 -14.09 10.82
C GLN A 50 -8.67 -13.75 12.16
N ASP A 51 -8.26 -12.67 12.83
CA ASP A 51 -8.96 -12.18 14.02
C ASP A 51 -10.45 -11.98 13.72
N ILE A 52 -10.75 -11.24 12.65
CA ILE A 52 -12.16 -10.94 12.28
C ILE A 52 -12.90 -12.21 11.88
N LYS A 53 -12.24 -13.12 11.16
CA LYS A 53 -12.84 -14.39 10.75
C LYS A 53 -13.23 -15.26 11.94
N LEU A 54 -12.45 -15.21 13.01
CA LEU A 54 -12.69 -15.93 14.26
C LEU A 54 -13.63 -15.20 15.23
N GLY A 55 -14.11 -14.01 14.85
CA GLY A 55 -15.05 -13.21 15.66
C GLY A 55 -14.38 -12.24 16.64
N PHE A 56 -13.06 -12.03 16.52
CA PHE A 56 -12.30 -11.08 17.33
C PHE A 56 -12.19 -9.71 16.64
N LEU A 57 -11.83 -8.69 17.40
CA LEU A 57 -11.47 -7.38 16.85
C LEU A 57 -10.04 -7.41 16.29
N PRO A 58 -9.72 -6.55 15.30
CA PRO A 58 -8.34 -6.38 14.86
C PRO A 58 -7.38 -6.10 16.03
N ASN A 59 -6.23 -6.77 16.04
CA ASN A 59 -5.22 -6.68 17.10
C ASN A 59 -5.62 -7.31 18.46
N GLU A 60 -6.68 -8.08 18.52
CA GLU A 60 -7.08 -8.76 19.75
C GLU A 60 -6.21 -9.99 20.02
N THR A 61 -6.08 -10.91 19.05
CA THR A 61 -5.30 -12.14 19.17
C THR A 61 -4.07 -12.18 18.26
N GLN A 62 -4.01 -11.29 17.25
CA GLN A 62 -2.88 -11.12 16.35
C GLN A 62 -2.62 -9.63 16.12
N TRP A 63 -1.39 -9.19 16.32
CA TRP A 63 -1.05 -7.78 16.23
C TRP A 63 -0.40 -7.42 14.89
N GLU A 64 -0.96 -6.38 14.27
CA GLU A 64 -0.43 -5.68 13.09
C GLU A 64 -0.46 -4.16 13.31
N SER A 65 0.51 -3.45 12.76
CA SER A 65 0.71 -2.00 12.97
C SER A 65 -0.35 -1.10 12.30
N LYS A 66 -1.17 -1.64 11.41
CA LYS A 66 -2.15 -0.86 10.65
C LYS A 66 -3.48 -0.70 11.41
N GLY A 67 -4.20 0.36 11.02
CA GLY A 67 -5.47 0.69 11.66
C GLY A 67 -6.60 -0.31 11.36
N PRO A 68 -7.64 -0.34 12.21
CA PRO A 68 -8.68 -1.37 12.16
C PRO A 68 -9.48 -1.35 10.85
N VAL A 69 -9.74 -0.18 10.26
CA VAL A 69 -10.47 -0.10 8.98
C VAL A 69 -9.73 -0.80 7.87
N PHE A 70 -8.39 -0.75 7.89
CA PHE A 70 -7.59 -1.43 6.88
C PHE A 70 -7.74 -2.95 6.98
N ILE A 71 -7.67 -3.50 8.19
CA ILE A 71 -7.83 -4.95 8.40
C ILE A 71 -9.25 -5.39 8.01
N TYR A 72 -10.31 -4.60 8.32
CA TYR A 72 -11.66 -4.90 7.84
C TYR A 72 -11.78 -4.86 6.31
N LEU A 73 -11.15 -3.90 5.63
CA LEU A 73 -11.13 -3.85 4.16
C LEU A 73 -10.42 -5.07 3.58
N TYR A 74 -9.29 -5.47 4.14
CA TYR A 74 -8.56 -6.66 3.73
C TYR A 74 -9.37 -7.94 3.98
N PHE A 75 -10.03 -8.06 5.13
CA PHE A 75 -10.95 -9.15 5.42
C PHE A 75 -12.05 -9.26 4.36
N PHE A 76 -12.69 -8.14 4.03
CA PHE A 76 -13.72 -8.10 3.01
C PHE A 76 -13.18 -8.55 1.65
N LEU A 77 -12.04 -8.05 1.21
CA LEU A 77 -11.43 -8.42 -0.08
C LEU A 77 -10.94 -9.87 -0.08
N SER A 78 -10.34 -10.36 0.99
CA SER A 78 -9.87 -11.74 1.10
C SER A 78 -11.03 -12.76 1.08
N ASN A 79 -12.16 -12.41 1.70
CA ASN A 79 -13.37 -13.22 1.61
C ASN A 79 -13.92 -13.32 0.18
N PHE A 80 -13.91 -12.22 -0.57
CA PHE A 80 -14.24 -12.27 -2.00
C PHE A 80 -13.24 -13.10 -2.80
N ALA A 81 -11.98 -13.05 -2.44
CA ALA A 81 -10.91 -13.80 -3.09
C ALA A 81 -10.97 -15.32 -2.78
N LYS A 82 -11.67 -15.75 -1.71
CA LYS A 82 -11.82 -17.16 -1.32
C LYS A 82 -10.49 -17.93 -1.25
N GLY A 83 -9.47 -17.33 -0.64
CA GLY A 83 -8.14 -17.92 -0.54
C GLY A 83 -7.27 -17.80 -1.82
N SER A 84 -7.80 -17.19 -2.88
CA SER A 84 -7.01 -16.95 -4.09
C SER A 84 -6.23 -15.64 -4.01
N LEU A 85 -4.89 -15.72 -3.94
CA LEU A 85 -4.02 -14.54 -3.99
C LEU A 85 -4.13 -13.82 -5.35
N VAL A 86 -4.34 -14.56 -6.45
CA VAL A 86 -4.54 -14.00 -7.80
C VAL A 86 -5.79 -13.11 -7.81
N THR A 87 -6.90 -13.63 -7.30
CA THR A 87 -8.15 -12.86 -7.22
C THR A 87 -8.00 -11.65 -6.29
N PHE A 88 -7.31 -11.82 -5.17
CA PHE A 88 -7.01 -10.72 -4.24
C PHE A 88 -6.22 -9.60 -4.91
N LYS A 89 -5.18 -9.92 -5.70
CA LYS A 89 -4.42 -8.94 -6.49
C LYS A 89 -5.32 -8.17 -7.47
N LEU A 90 -6.17 -8.87 -8.21
CA LEU A 90 -7.12 -8.22 -9.15
C LEU A 90 -8.11 -7.28 -8.43
N LEU A 91 -8.55 -7.61 -7.22
CA LEU A 91 -9.39 -6.72 -6.43
C LEU A 91 -8.64 -5.45 -5.98
N ASN A 92 -7.35 -5.57 -5.65
CA ASN A 92 -6.51 -4.42 -5.37
C ASN A 92 -6.32 -3.51 -6.59
N ASP A 93 -6.23 -4.07 -7.80
CA ASP A 93 -6.13 -3.28 -9.03
C ASP A 93 -7.35 -2.38 -9.24
N VAL A 94 -8.52 -2.79 -8.75
CA VAL A 94 -9.73 -1.94 -8.76
C VAL A 94 -9.53 -0.69 -7.90
N ILE A 95 -8.89 -0.79 -6.75
CA ILE A 95 -8.58 0.36 -5.88
C ILE A 95 -7.60 1.32 -6.60
N LEU A 96 -6.54 0.78 -7.21
CA LEU A 96 -5.59 1.58 -7.99
C LEU A 96 -6.27 2.26 -9.18
N PHE A 97 -7.13 1.56 -9.90
CA PHE A 97 -7.91 2.13 -11.00
C PHE A 97 -8.73 3.32 -10.54
N PHE A 98 -9.54 3.18 -9.49
CA PHE A 98 -10.35 4.30 -9.00
C PHE A 98 -9.48 5.45 -8.46
N THR A 99 -8.34 5.16 -7.82
CA THR A 99 -7.38 6.18 -7.41
C THR A 99 -6.87 6.98 -8.62
N SER A 100 -6.56 6.29 -9.73
CA SER A 100 -6.14 6.95 -10.98
C SER A 100 -7.26 7.77 -11.63
N VAL A 101 -8.52 7.31 -11.53
CA VAL A 101 -9.70 8.07 -11.96
C VAL A 101 -9.86 9.34 -11.13
N PHE A 102 -9.66 9.28 -9.80
CA PHE A 102 -9.73 10.48 -8.96
C PHE A 102 -8.62 11.46 -9.32
N LEU A 103 -7.40 10.97 -9.60
CA LEU A 103 -6.31 11.81 -10.10
C LEU A 103 -6.69 12.50 -11.41
N PHE A 104 -7.23 11.76 -12.38
CA PHE A 104 -7.72 12.30 -13.65
C PHE A 104 -8.74 13.42 -13.45
N GLU A 105 -9.74 13.19 -12.62
CA GLU A 105 -10.79 14.16 -12.33
C GLU A 105 -10.27 15.42 -11.63
N LEU A 106 -9.34 15.26 -10.70
CA LEU A 106 -8.69 16.37 -9.99
C LEU A 106 -7.77 17.18 -10.94
N LEU A 107 -6.97 16.52 -11.77
CA LEU A 107 -6.15 17.16 -12.80
C LEU A 107 -7.01 17.90 -13.82
N LEU A 108 -8.10 17.27 -14.29
CA LEU A 108 -9.04 17.91 -15.23
C LEU A 108 -9.66 19.17 -14.62
N LYS A 109 -10.05 19.10 -13.36
CA LYS A 109 -10.57 20.26 -12.62
C LYS A 109 -9.54 21.38 -12.47
N LYS A 110 -8.28 21.04 -12.21
CA LYS A 110 -7.21 22.01 -11.94
C LYS A 110 -6.65 22.64 -13.21
N LEU A 111 -6.46 21.83 -14.27
CA LEU A 111 -5.71 22.21 -15.46
C LEU A 111 -6.62 22.49 -16.67
N ASP A 112 -7.90 22.18 -16.56
CA ASP A 112 -8.93 22.32 -17.61
C ASP A 112 -8.47 21.75 -18.97
N ASN A 113 -7.76 20.62 -18.95
CA ASN A 113 -7.23 19.99 -20.14
C ASN A 113 -7.27 18.47 -20.03
N LYS A 114 -8.14 17.85 -20.84
CA LYS A 114 -8.41 16.41 -20.80
C LYS A 114 -7.17 15.56 -21.17
N ILE A 115 -6.38 16.01 -22.15
CA ILE A 115 -5.20 15.27 -22.62
C ILE A 115 -4.15 15.21 -21.52
N ILE A 116 -3.90 16.33 -20.84
CA ILE A 116 -2.95 16.40 -19.72
C ILE A 116 -3.42 15.54 -18.55
N SER A 117 -4.71 15.59 -18.25
CA SER A 117 -5.27 14.82 -17.14
C SER A 117 -5.12 13.31 -17.38
N ILE A 118 -5.35 12.85 -18.62
CA ILE A 118 -5.07 11.46 -18.99
C ILE A 118 -3.57 11.17 -18.87
N SER A 119 -2.70 12.05 -19.40
CA SER A 119 -1.24 11.84 -19.36
C SER A 119 -0.69 11.77 -17.95
N GLY A 120 -1.13 12.66 -17.05
CA GLY A 120 -0.72 12.63 -15.65
C GLY A 120 -1.18 11.37 -14.93
N SER A 121 -2.43 10.95 -15.14
CA SER A 121 -2.93 9.71 -14.53
C SER A 121 -2.25 8.47 -15.12
N THR A 122 -1.93 8.48 -16.41
CA THR A 122 -1.15 7.41 -17.05
C THR A 122 0.26 7.34 -16.49
N LEU A 123 0.93 8.48 -16.31
CA LEU A 123 2.27 8.51 -15.71
C LEU A 123 2.25 7.97 -14.29
N PHE A 124 1.24 8.32 -13.49
CA PHE A 124 1.06 7.74 -12.17
C PHE A 124 0.91 6.20 -12.23
N LEU A 125 0.07 5.67 -13.12
CA LEU A 125 -0.12 4.22 -13.29
C LEU A 125 1.18 3.52 -13.73
N LEU A 126 1.96 4.14 -14.62
CA LEU A 126 3.27 3.60 -15.04
C LEU A 126 4.26 3.56 -13.87
N LEU A 127 4.25 4.57 -12.99
CA LEU A 127 5.06 4.59 -11.78
C LEU A 127 4.62 3.52 -10.77
N MET A 128 3.31 3.24 -10.70
CA MET A 128 2.75 2.15 -9.88
C MET A 128 2.94 0.76 -10.51
N GLY A 129 3.36 0.66 -11.76
CA GLY A 129 3.66 -0.60 -12.45
C GLY A 129 5.05 -1.15 -12.11
N GLN A 130 5.57 -0.91 -10.94
CA GLN A 130 6.84 -1.45 -10.42
C GLN A 130 6.58 -2.57 -9.41
N SER A 131 7.51 -3.52 -9.26
CA SER A 131 7.35 -4.66 -8.37
C SER A 131 7.11 -4.25 -6.90
N TRP A 132 7.73 -3.17 -6.46
CA TRP A 132 7.56 -2.61 -5.11
C TRP A 132 6.22 -1.88 -4.91
N ALA A 133 5.54 -1.48 -5.98
CA ALA A 133 4.29 -0.71 -5.93
C ALA A 133 3.05 -1.57 -6.22
N LEU A 134 3.15 -2.87 -6.01
CA LEU A 134 1.99 -3.77 -6.17
C LEU A 134 0.81 -3.28 -5.33
N SER A 135 -0.38 -3.34 -5.91
CA SER A 135 -1.59 -2.77 -5.33
C SER A 135 -2.06 -3.55 -4.09
N GLY A 136 -1.51 -3.28 -2.94
CA GLY A 136 -1.88 -3.97 -1.69
C GLY A 136 -1.51 -3.19 -0.45
N TYR A 137 -0.69 -2.17 -0.58
CA TYR A 137 -0.20 -1.38 0.55
C TYR A 137 -1.27 -0.44 1.13
N SER A 138 -1.20 -0.25 2.44
CA SER A 138 -2.10 0.66 3.18
C SER A 138 -2.08 2.09 2.65
N GLU A 139 -0.93 2.54 2.13
CA GLU A 139 -0.73 3.85 1.53
C GLU A 139 -1.63 4.09 0.32
N LEU A 140 -1.81 3.07 -0.54
CA LEU A 140 -2.70 3.17 -1.69
C LEU A 140 -4.17 3.30 -1.26
N TYR A 141 -4.59 2.52 -0.27
CA TYR A 141 -5.96 2.59 0.26
C TYR A 141 -6.21 3.94 0.95
N ALA A 142 -5.26 4.42 1.74
CA ALA A 142 -5.37 5.73 2.37
C ALA A 142 -5.41 6.84 1.31
N LEU A 143 -4.57 6.78 0.26
CA LEU A 143 -4.57 7.72 -0.86
C LEU A 143 -5.90 7.73 -1.60
N PHE A 144 -6.53 6.57 -1.81
CA PHE A 144 -7.88 6.48 -2.39
C PHE A 144 -8.86 7.36 -1.62
N PHE A 145 -8.91 7.25 -0.29
CA PHE A 145 -9.83 8.04 0.53
C PHE A 145 -9.42 9.52 0.64
N ILE A 146 -8.13 9.84 0.68
CA ILE A 146 -7.65 11.23 0.65
C ILE A 146 -8.03 11.89 -0.67
N SER A 147 -7.80 11.22 -1.80
CA SER A 147 -8.13 11.75 -3.12
C SER A 147 -9.64 11.92 -3.31
N LEU A 148 -10.45 10.99 -2.76
CA LEU A 148 -11.90 11.11 -2.70
C LEU A 148 -12.33 12.32 -1.89
N ALA A 149 -11.76 12.55 -0.71
CA ALA A 149 -12.04 13.72 0.12
C ALA A 149 -11.76 15.03 -0.63
N ILE A 150 -10.58 15.13 -1.28
CA ILE A 150 -10.21 16.29 -2.08
C ILE A 150 -11.19 16.48 -3.26
N LEU A 151 -11.60 15.39 -3.90
CA LEU A 151 -12.56 15.42 -5.00
C LEU A 151 -13.95 15.94 -4.53
N ILE A 152 -14.42 15.46 -3.38
CA ILE A 152 -15.68 15.92 -2.77
C ILE A 152 -15.60 17.43 -2.50
N ILE A 153 -14.56 17.91 -1.82
CA ILE A 153 -14.37 19.32 -1.50
C ILE A 153 -14.29 20.17 -2.77
N THR A 154 -13.56 19.71 -3.78
CA THR A 154 -13.34 20.50 -4.99
C THR A 154 -14.54 20.53 -5.92
N LYS A 155 -15.29 19.43 -6.07
CA LYS A 155 -16.46 19.35 -6.96
C LYS A 155 -17.71 19.98 -6.35
N PHE A 156 -17.91 19.89 -5.04
CA PHE A 156 -19.19 20.21 -4.38
C PHE A 156 -19.07 21.35 -3.35
N ARG A 157 -18.37 22.41 -3.70
CA ARG A 157 -18.05 23.55 -2.80
C ARG A 157 -19.26 24.27 -2.17
N TYR A 158 -20.48 24.03 -2.67
CA TYR A 158 -21.64 24.84 -2.32
C TYR A 158 -22.40 24.36 -1.08
N SER A 159 -22.12 23.17 -0.56
CA SER A 159 -22.82 22.62 0.60
C SER A 159 -21.84 22.26 1.72
N ASN A 160 -22.16 22.69 2.95
CA ASN A 160 -21.38 22.34 4.14
C ASN A 160 -21.39 20.82 4.41
N LEU A 161 -22.43 20.10 3.99
CA LEU A 161 -22.54 18.64 4.12
C LEU A 161 -21.42 17.89 3.38
N HIS A 162 -20.89 18.44 2.29
CA HIS A 162 -19.77 17.84 1.57
C HIS A 162 -18.48 17.85 2.40
N TYR A 163 -18.29 18.83 3.27
CA TYR A 163 -17.17 18.86 4.21
C TYR A 163 -17.27 17.76 5.26
N PHE A 164 -18.49 17.44 5.69
CA PHE A 164 -18.71 16.29 6.57
C PHE A 164 -18.33 14.97 5.90
N TYR A 165 -18.78 14.72 4.67
CA TYR A 165 -18.39 13.50 3.94
C TYR A 165 -16.91 13.46 3.61
N ALA A 166 -16.29 14.58 3.29
CA ALA A 166 -14.83 14.67 3.12
C ALA A 166 -14.11 14.33 4.44
N GLY A 167 -14.65 14.81 5.57
CA GLY A 167 -14.15 14.46 6.90
C GLY A 167 -14.22 12.96 7.19
N ILE A 168 -15.34 12.30 6.87
CA ILE A 168 -15.48 10.85 6.98
C ILE A 168 -14.41 10.14 6.12
N SER A 169 -14.22 10.59 4.88
CA SER A 169 -13.22 10.01 3.98
C SER A 169 -11.79 10.16 4.53
N LEU A 170 -11.45 11.33 5.09
CA LEU A 170 -10.15 11.56 5.75
C LEU A 170 -9.99 10.70 7.01
N SER A 171 -11.06 10.54 7.80
CA SER A 171 -11.08 9.65 8.96
C SER A 171 -10.79 8.20 8.57
N ILE A 172 -11.43 7.71 7.51
CA ILE A 172 -11.17 6.37 6.99
C ILE A 172 -9.69 6.25 6.58
N ALA A 173 -9.13 7.25 5.90
CA ALA A 173 -7.71 7.25 5.53
C ALA A 173 -6.80 7.13 6.77
N THR A 174 -7.09 7.87 7.85
CA THR A 174 -6.30 7.80 9.09
C THR A 174 -6.51 6.47 9.83
N LEU A 175 -7.70 5.88 9.77
CA LEU A 175 -8.02 4.56 10.33
C LEU A 175 -7.44 3.40 9.48
N ILE A 176 -6.97 3.68 8.28
CA ILE A 176 -6.19 2.76 7.45
C ILE A 176 -4.71 2.89 7.80
N ASN A 177 -4.18 4.11 7.72
CA ASN A 177 -2.79 4.43 8.01
C ASN A 177 -2.72 5.75 8.79
N GLN A 178 -2.40 5.65 10.07
CA GLN A 178 -2.44 6.77 11.02
C GLN A 178 -1.53 7.94 10.62
N GLY A 179 -0.40 7.67 9.97
CA GLY A 179 0.51 8.71 9.46
C GLY A 179 -0.14 9.66 8.47
N THR A 180 -1.22 9.24 7.82
CA THR A 180 -1.94 10.07 6.84
C THR A 180 -2.73 11.24 7.46
N ALA A 181 -2.85 11.30 8.79
CA ALA A 181 -3.41 12.46 9.50
C ALA A 181 -2.71 13.78 9.11
N ILE A 182 -1.44 13.71 8.71
CA ILE A 182 -0.67 14.88 8.26
C ILE A 182 -1.32 15.58 7.05
N PHE A 183 -2.05 14.86 6.18
CA PHE A 183 -2.71 15.42 5.00
C PHE A 183 -3.98 16.23 5.31
N ILE A 184 -4.50 16.17 6.54
CA ILE A 184 -5.60 17.04 7.00
C ILE A 184 -5.13 18.49 7.06
N ILE A 185 -3.88 18.75 7.45
CA ILE A 185 -3.30 20.08 7.63
C ILE A 185 -3.36 20.91 6.34
N PRO A 186 -2.82 20.47 5.18
CA PRO A 186 -2.89 21.24 3.94
C PRO A 186 -4.30 21.51 3.44
N ILE A 187 -5.23 20.58 3.68
CA ILE A 187 -6.64 20.77 3.32
C ILE A 187 -7.26 21.91 4.16
N LEU A 188 -7.01 21.93 5.47
CA LEU A 188 -7.48 23.00 6.36
C LEU A 188 -6.87 24.35 6.00
N ILE A 189 -5.57 24.41 5.75
CA ILE A 189 -4.89 25.65 5.38
C ILE A 189 -5.43 26.20 4.05
N SER A 190 -5.57 25.34 3.04
CA SER A 190 -6.10 25.73 1.74
C SER A 190 -7.54 26.27 1.83
N GLU A 191 -8.40 25.63 2.60
CA GLU A 191 -9.78 26.07 2.80
C GLU A 191 -9.85 27.42 3.56
N TYR A 192 -8.97 27.64 4.54
CA TYR A 192 -8.87 28.92 5.25
C TYR A 192 -8.52 30.09 4.31
N ILE A 193 -7.57 29.88 3.41
CA ILE A 193 -7.07 30.91 2.49
C ILE A 193 -8.09 31.20 1.38
N LEU A 194 -8.72 30.15 0.82
CA LEU A 194 -9.63 30.29 -0.32
C LEU A 194 -10.99 30.92 0.04
N ASN A 195 -11.46 30.80 1.28
CA ASN A 195 -12.84 31.15 1.65
C ASN A 195 -13.01 32.52 2.33
N ASN A 196 -12.03 33.44 2.28
CA ASN A 196 -12.17 34.81 2.84
C ASN A 196 -12.89 34.88 4.19
N LYS A 197 -12.64 33.94 5.09
CA LYS A 197 -13.19 33.82 6.47
C LYS A 197 -14.71 33.62 6.58
N LYS A 198 -15.49 33.82 5.52
CA LYS A 198 -16.96 33.67 5.56
C LYS A 198 -17.32 32.17 5.49
N ASN A 199 -18.02 31.66 6.49
CA ASN A 199 -18.41 30.24 6.64
C ASN A 199 -17.24 29.24 6.85
N TYR A 200 -16.01 29.70 7.02
CA TYR A 200 -14.87 28.82 7.27
C TYR A 200 -15.05 27.97 8.53
N PHE A 201 -15.51 28.60 9.62
CA PHE A 201 -15.72 27.93 10.90
C PHE A 201 -16.70 26.75 10.76
N LEU A 202 -17.85 26.97 10.11
CA LEU A 202 -18.85 25.90 9.92
C LEU A 202 -18.29 24.74 9.08
N LYS A 203 -17.51 25.02 8.04
CA LYS A 203 -16.87 24.00 7.21
C LYS A 203 -15.88 23.16 8.00
N ILE A 204 -15.04 23.80 8.85
CA ILE A 204 -14.12 23.10 9.74
C ILE A 204 -14.89 22.23 10.74
N VAL A 205 -15.93 22.76 11.36
CA VAL A 205 -16.76 22.00 12.30
C VAL A 205 -17.37 20.78 11.62
N MET A 206 -17.95 20.95 10.43
CA MET A 206 -18.52 19.82 9.68
C MET A 206 -17.47 18.78 9.30
N MET A 207 -16.30 19.22 8.82
CA MET A 207 -15.22 18.31 8.49
C MET A 207 -14.64 17.62 9.73
N GLY A 208 -14.43 18.37 10.82
CA GLY A 208 -13.98 17.84 12.11
C GLY A 208 -14.96 16.81 12.68
N THR A 209 -16.26 17.08 12.61
CA THR A 209 -17.31 16.14 13.02
C THR A 209 -17.24 14.86 12.17
N GLY A 210 -17.07 15.00 10.84
CA GLY A 210 -16.89 13.87 9.94
C GLY A 210 -15.65 13.04 10.26
N ILE A 211 -14.53 13.69 10.65
CA ILE A 211 -13.32 13.01 11.08
C ILE A 211 -13.53 12.27 12.40
N LEU A 212 -14.19 12.91 13.37
CA LEU A 212 -14.31 12.36 14.72
C LEU A 212 -15.24 11.15 14.80
N ILE A 213 -16.35 11.13 14.05
CA ILE A 213 -17.38 10.09 14.18
C ILE A 213 -16.81 8.67 13.99
N PRO A 214 -16.10 8.33 12.90
CA PRO A 214 -15.54 6.97 12.76
C PRO A 214 -14.56 6.61 13.88
N HIS A 215 -13.69 7.55 14.30
CA HIS A 215 -12.79 7.31 15.44
C HIS A 215 -13.54 7.04 16.75
N ILE A 216 -14.58 7.81 17.04
CA ILE A 216 -15.43 7.60 18.24
C ILE A 216 -16.08 6.21 18.19
N VAL A 217 -16.59 5.79 17.02
CA VAL A 217 -17.18 4.45 16.88
C VAL A 217 -16.15 3.36 17.24
N PHE A 218 -14.95 3.44 16.72
CA PHE A 218 -13.90 2.46 17.06
C PHE A 218 -13.49 2.55 18.53
N LEU A 219 -13.34 3.75 19.10
CA LEU A 219 -13.06 3.91 20.54
C LEU A 219 -14.14 3.25 21.40
N ILE A 220 -15.41 3.40 21.07
CA ILE A 220 -16.51 2.75 21.82
C ILE A 220 -16.41 1.23 21.66
N VAL A 221 -16.22 0.72 20.45
CA VAL A 221 -16.13 -0.73 20.18
C VAL A 221 -14.95 -1.36 20.95
N TYR A 222 -13.76 -0.76 20.90
CA TYR A 222 -12.59 -1.27 21.62
C TYR A 222 -12.74 -1.11 23.13
N SER A 223 -13.40 -0.05 23.61
CA SER A 223 -13.71 0.12 25.05
C SER A 223 -14.62 -0.98 25.58
N MET A 224 -15.67 -1.31 24.81
CA MET A 224 -16.63 -2.37 25.21
C MET A 224 -15.98 -3.77 25.28
N ASN A 225 -14.86 -3.98 24.61
CA ASN A 225 -14.13 -5.24 24.60
C ASN A 225 -12.85 -5.20 25.47
N ASN A 226 -12.63 -4.15 26.27
CA ASN A 226 -11.44 -3.95 27.10
C ASN A 226 -10.12 -3.95 26.30
N LEU A 227 -10.13 -3.41 25.08
CA LEU A 227 -9.00 -3.38 24.14
C LEU A 227 -8.50 -1.96 23.85
N LEU A 228 -8.89 -0.96 24.66
CA LEU A 228 -8.47 0.43 24.44
C LEU A 228 -6.95 0.60 24.49
N ASP A 229 -6.27 -0.12 25.37
CA ASP A 229 -4.82 0.00 25.54
C ASP A 229 -4.08 -0.43 24.27
N ILE A 230 -4.47 -1.56 23.65
CA ILE A 230 -3.87 -2.00 22.38
C ILE A 230 -4.27 -1.08 21.23
N TYR A 231 -5.50 -0.53 21.21
CA TYR A 231 -5.91 0.45 20.23
C TYR A 231 -5.03 1.71 20.28
N PHE A 232 -4.84 2.30 21.47
CA PHE A 232 -3.96 3.47 21.62
C PHE A 232 -2.50 3.15 21.38
N ALA A 233 -2.03 1.98 21.78
CA ALA A 233 -0.67 1.56 21.46
C ALA A 233 -0.43 1.48 19.98
N THR A 234 -1.32 0.84 19.23
CA THR A 234 -1.22 0.70 17.77
C THR A 234 -1.34 2.04 17.05
N PHE A 235 -2.23 2.93 17.52
CA PHE A 235 -2.47 4.22 16.85
C PHE A 235 -1.45 5.30 17.19
N LEU A 236 -0.92 5.31 18.40
CA LEU A 236 -0.07 6.41 18.90
C LEU A 236 1.29 5.92 19.35
N THR A 237 1.36 5.04 20.36
CA THR A 237 2.62 4.74 21.03
C THR A 237 3.64 4.07 20.13
N ILE A 238 3.23 3.04 19.40
CA ILE A 238 4.11 2.27 18.51
C ILE A 238 4.55 3.10 17.29
N PRO A 239 3.66 3.84 16.57
CA PRO A 239 4.10 4.73 15.52
C PRO A 239 5.12 5.78 15.95
N PHE A 240 4.96 6.37 17.14
CA PHE A 240 5.96 7.30 17.66
C PHE A 240 7.30 6.63 17.99
N ALA A 241 7.29 5.45 18.60
CA ALA A 241 8.49 4.68 18.87
C ALA A 241 9.20 4.30 17.55
N TYR A 242 8.42 3.87 16.53
CA TYR A 242 8.93 3.51 15.22
C TYR A 242 9.59 4.69 14.49
N ILE A 243 8.98 5.88 14.51
CA ILE A 243 9.54 7.10 13.90
C ILE A 243 10.89 7.48 14.54
N GLN A 244 11.04 7.29 15.85
CA GLN A 244 12.29 7.63 16.56
C GLN A 244 13.46 6.73 16.18
N ALA A 245 13.19 5.51 15.71
CA ALA A 245 14.23 4.53 15.42
C ALA A 245 15.08 4.88 14.18
N GLN A 246 14.47 5.43 13.13
CA GLN A 246 15.20 5.76 11.90
C GLN A 246 14.42 6.75 11.01
N TYR A 247 15.14 7.64 10.30
CA TYR A 247 14.60 8.53 9.28
C TYR A 247 15.09 8.13 7.90
N ALA A 248 14.25 8.34 6.87
CA ALA A 248 14.68 8.21 5.50
C ALA A 248 15.72 9.28 5.14
N ASN A 249 16.65 8.95 4.25
CA ASN A 249 17.64 9.89 3.77
C ASN A 249 17.44 10.23 2.29
N VAL A 250 18.02 11.38 1.87
CA VAL A 250 17.91 11.85 0.47
C VAL A 250 18.60 10.89 -0.49
N TYR A 251 19.61 10.16 -0.05
CA TYR A 251 20.34 9.21 -0.89
C TYR A 251 19.40 8.11 -1.43
N GLU A 252 18.47 7.63 -0.63
CA GLU A 252 17.51 6.60 -1.05
C GLU A 252 16.57 7.08 -2.17
N LEU A 253 16.23 8.38 -2.19
CA LEU A 253 15.51 8.93 -3.35
C LEU A 253 16.36 8.87 -4.63
N THR A 254 17.67 9.06 -4.53
CA THR A 254 18.56 8.95 -5.70
C THR A 254 18.67 7.49 -6.16
N VAL A 255 18.69 6.55 -5.22
CA VAL A 255 18.65 5.10 -5.53
C VAL A 255 17.33 4.74 -6.22
N PHE A 256 16.20 5.20 -5.69
CA PHE A 256 14.90 5.01 -6.34
C PHE A 256 14.86 5.50 -7.79
N PHE A 257 15.37 6.72 -8.06
CA PHE A 257 15.38 7.24 -9.42
C PHE A 257 16.37 6.49 -10.33
N ARG A 258 17.48 5.99 -9.80
CA ARG A 258 18.42 5.14 -10.54
C ARG A 258 17.76 3.81 -10.91
N GLU A 259 17.12 3.14 -9.97
CA GLU A 259 16.39 1.89 -10.22
C GLU A 259 15.26 2.08 -11.23
N LEU A 260 14.51 3.19 -11.12
CA LEU A 260 13.50 3.55 -12.11
C LEU A 260 14.09 3.74 -13.51
N ALA A 261 15.30 4.33 -13.62
CA ALA A 261 15.99 4.50 -14.90
C ALA A 261 16.43 3.16 -15.50
N GLU A 262 16.85 2.21 -14.66
CA GLU A 262 17.26 0.86 -15.09
C GLU A 262 16.03 0.02 -15.52
N ILE A 263 14.95 0.05 -14.77
CA ILE A 263 13.76 -0.76 -15.01
C ILE A 263 12.87 -0.15 -16.11
N ASN A 264 12.69 1.17 -16.12
CA ASN A 264 11.79 1.86 -17.01
C ASN A 264 12.33 3.23 -17.49
N PHE A 265 13.34 3.16 -18.35
CA PHE A 265 14.07 4.33 -18.87
C PHE A 265 13.16 5.41 -19.47
N TYR A 266 12.11 5.02 -20.19
CA TYR A 266 11.22 5.99 -20.84
C TYR A 266 10.34 6.77 -19.86
N VAL A 267 9.90 6.12 -18.76
CA VAL A 267 9.19 6.80 -17.68
C VAL A 267 10.14 7.77 -16.96
N TYR A 268 11.35 7.34 -16.66
CA TYR A 268 12.39 8.19 -16.07
C TYR A 268 12.71 9.41 -16.95
N LEU A 269 12.94 9.21 -18.24
CA LEU A 269 13.20 10.29 -19.20
C LEU A 269 12.02 11.27 -19.27
N SER A 270 10.79 10.76 -19.25
CA SER A 270 9.58 11.59 -19.21
C SER A 270 9.53 12.47 -17.98
N ILE A 271 9.85 11.93 -16.80
CA ILE A 271 9.88 12.68 -15.53
C ILE A 271 10.97 13.76 -15.60
N ILE A 272 12.21 13.42 -15.98
CA ILE A 272 13.31 14.39 -16.04
C ILE A 272 12.97 15.53 -17.00
N THR A 273 12.43 15.20 -18.16
CA THR A 273 12.04 16.22 -19.15
C THR A 273 10.93 17.12 -18.59
N LEU A 274 9.91 16.57 -17.90
CA LEU A 274 8.87 17.35 -17.25
C LEU A 274 9.42 18.26 -16.15
N VAL A 275 10.36 17.77 -15.33
CA VAL A 275 11.01 18.55 -14.28
C VAL A 275 11.80 19.72 -14.88
N VAL A 276 12.65 19.46 -15.89
CA VAL A 276 13.47 20.51 -16.54
C VAL A 276 12.57 21.59 -17.15
N LEU A 277 11.49 21.23 -17.83
CA LEU A 277 10.56 22.21 -18.41
C LEU A 277 9.77 22.96 -17.34
N SER A 278 9.37 22.30 -16.27
CA SER A 278 8.68 22.95 -15.16
C SER A 278 9.58 23.99 -14.50
N ILE A 279 10.85 23.66 -14.26
CA ILE A 279 11.86 24.59 -13.71
C ILE A 279 12.10 25.75 -14.69
N SER A 280 12.29 25.49 -15.98
CA SER A 280 12.51 26.52 -17.00
C SER A 280 11.33 27.50 -17.07
N ASN A 281 10.10 27.01 -17.09
CA ASN A 281 8.91 27.86 -17.12
C ASN A 281 8.68 28.59 -15.79
N PHE A 282 9.07 28.00 -14.67
CA PHE A 282 9.04 28.63 -13.37
C PHE A 282 10.00 29.82 -13.30
N ALA A 283 11.24 29.64 -13.74
CA ALA A 283 12.27 30.70 -13.74
C ALA A 283 11.90 31.92 -14.60
N THR A 284 11.07 31.74 -15.63
CA THR A 284 10.62 32.82 -16.54
C THR A 284 9.35 33.53 -16.09
N SER A 285 8.68 33.06 -15.02
CA SER A 285 7.46 33.68 -14.52
C SER A 285 7.72 34.77 -13.47
N SER A 286 6.86 35.81 -13.40
CA SER A 286 7.06 36.95 -12.52
C SER A 286 6.85 36.66 -11.03
N TYR A 287 7.67 37.26 -10.15
CA TYR A 287 7.69 37.05 -8.68
C TYR A 287 6.32 37.19 -7.98
N LEU A 288 5.43 38.06 -8.43
CA LEU A 288 4.10 38.28 -7.83
C LEU A 288 3.17 37.04 -7.96
N LYS A 289 3.44 36.16 -8.91
CA LYS A 289 2.71 34.91 -9.11
C LYS A 289 3.03 33.85 -8.04
N TYR A 290 4.21 33.95 -7.41
CA TYR A 290 4.72 32.95 -6.47
C TYR A 290 4.04 32.96 -5.10
N LYS A 291 3.62 34.11 -4.59
CA LYS A 291 3.00 34.22 -3.27
C LYS A 291 1.71 33.39 -3.17
N ASN A 292 0.93 33.33 -4.25
CA ASN A 292 -0.30 32.54 -4.30
C ASN A 292 -0.04 31.06 -4.54
N GLU A 293 1.13 30.70 -5.06
CA GLU A 293 1.48 29.33 -5.40
C GLU A 293 1.88 28.48 -4.20
N PHE A 294 2.56 29.09 -3.21
CA PHE A 294 2.94 28.39 -1.98
C PHE A 294 1.71 27.87 -1.22
N PHE A 295 0.60 28.60 -1.28
CA PHE A 295 -0.65 28.25 -0.63
C PHE A 295 -1.61 27.42 -1.51
N ASP A 296 -1.19 27.01 -2.70
CA ASP A 296 -1.95 26.11 -3.52
C ASP A 296 -2.03 24.73 -2.84
N LEU A 297 -3.25 24.18 -2.72
CA LEU A 297 -3.49 22.91 -2.05
C LEU A 297 -2.55 21.79 -2.53
N TYR A 298 -2.36 21.67 -3.83
CA TYR A 298 -1.57 20.57 -4.39
C TYR A 298 -0.08 20.71 -4.11
N ASN A 299 0.45 21.95 -4.11
CA ASN A 299 1.85 22.20 -3.72
C ASN A 299 2.07 21.86 -2.25
N GLN A 300 1.11 22.18 -1.37
CA GLN A 300 1.16 21.77 0.03
C GLN A 300 1.08 20.26 0.19
N LEU A 301 0.18 19.58 -0.55
CA LEU A 301 0.09 18.12 -0.52
C LEU A 301 1.40 17.45 -0.97
N ILE A 302 2.11 18.01 -1.96
CA ILE A 302 3.44 17.53 -2.34
C ILE A 302 4.42 17.71 -1.18
N PHE A 303 4.45 18.89 -0.55
CA PHE A 303 5.32 19.14 0.59
C PHE A 303 5.05 18.20 1.77
N PHE A 304 3.78 17.99 2.12
CA PHE A 304 3.40 17.05 3.18
C PHE A 304 3.65 15.59 2.80
N SER A 305 3.63 15.24 1.52
CA SER A 305 4.04 13.91 1.05
C SER A 305 5.54 13.68 1.25
N LEU A 306 6.37 14.71 1.05
CA LEU A 306 7.79 14.62 1.37
C LEU A 306 8.02 14.48 2.88
N ILE A 307 7.29 15.24 3.71
CA ILE A 307 7.38 15.09 5.18
C ILE A 307 6.96 13.65 5.56
N PHE A 308 5.86 13.14 5.02
CA PHE A 308 5.39 11.77 5.28
C PHE A 308 6.49 10.74 4.94
N TYR A 309 7.13 10.87 3.78
CA TYR A 309 8.22 9.99 3.38
C TYR A 309 9.42 10.10 4.32
N PHE A 310 9.93 11.30 4.60
CA PHE A 310 11.15 11.47 5.40
C PHE A 310 10.95 11.15 6.88
N VAL A 311 9.79 11.41 7.44
CA VAL A 311 9.51 11.18 8.88
C VAL A 311 9.02 9.77 9.15
N GLY A 312 8.19 9.20 8.26
CA GLY A 312 7.53 7.91 8.47
C GLY A 312 8.18 6.74 7.76
N SER A 313 9.24 6.98 6.98
CA SER A 313 9.79 5.97 6.07
C SER A 313 11.16 5.51 6.50
N HIS A 314 11.30 4.26 6.80
CA HIS A 314 12.61 3.59 6.91
C HIS A 314 13.21 3.27 5.52
N ASN A 315 13.13 4.22 4.57
CA ASN A 315 13.52 4.10 3.15
C ASN A 315 12.64 3.16 2.32
N TYR A 316 11.41 2.91 2.74
CA TYR A 316 10.48 2.07 1.97
C TYR A 316 9.83 2.85 0.82
N TYR A 317 9.96 2.34 -0.40
CA TYR A 317 9.46 3.01 -1.61
C TYR A 317 7.93 3.15 -1.66
N HIS A 318 7.17 2.27 -1.03
CA HIS A 318 5.71 2.38 -1.00
C HIS A 318 5.22 3.65 -0.27
N HIS A 319 6.02 4.24 0.62
CA HIS A 319 5.70 5.54 1.20
C HIS A 319 5.79 6.72 0.20
N LEU A 320 6.44 6.53 -0.96
CA LEU A 320 6.45 7.52 -2.04
C LEU A 320 5.13 7.62 -2.80
N ILE A 321 4.19 6.69 -2.63
CA ILE A 321 2.92 6.62 -3.38
C ILE A 321 2.17 7.96 -3.34
N PHE A 322 2.11 8.64 -2.19
CA PHE A 322 1.49 9.97 -2.05
C PHE A 322 2.22 11.02 -2.90
N LEU A 323 3.56 11.04 -2.83
CA LEU A 323 4.38 11.95 -3.61
C LEU A 323 4.18 11.72 -5.11
N LEU A 324 4.21 10.46 -5.55
CA LEU A 324 4.04 10.09 -6.95
C LEU A 324 2.66 10.49 -7.49
N PHE A 325 1.63 10.49 -6.65
CA PHE A 325 0.30 10.96 -7.01
C PHE A 325 0.25 12.49 -7.12
N PHE A 326 0.66 13.22 -6.07
CA PHE A 326 0.49 14.67 -6.03
C PHE A 326 1.48 15.42 -6.92
N ILE A 327 2.68 14.88 -7.18
CA ILE A 327 3.66 15.53 -8.06
C ILE A 327 3.15 15.73 -9.48
N GLN A 328 2.16 14.95 -9.94
CA GLN A 328 1.56 15.10 -11.25
C GLN A 328 0.98 16.51 -11.47
N PHE A 329 0.44 17.12 -10.42
CA PHE A 329 -0.07 18.50 -10.49
C PHE A 329 1.04 19.51 -10.78
N LEU A 330 2.22 19.35 -10.18
CA LEU A 330 3.36 20.24 -10.40
C LEU A 330 3.96 20.03 -11.79
N LEU A 331 4.17 18.76 -12.18
CA LEU A 331 4.81 18.40 -13.45
C LEU A 331 4.07 18.95 -14.66
N PHE A 332 2.74 19.00 -14.62
CA PHE A 332 1.94 19.45 -15.77
C PHE A 332 1.43 20.88 -15.64
N LYS A 333 1.57 21.56 -14.49
CA LYS A 333 1.04 22.90 -14.24
C LYS A 333 1.70 23.98 -15.09
N PHE A 334 3.01 23.94 -15.17
CA PHE A 334 3.80 24.98 -15.83
C PHE A 334 3.97 24.78 -17.33
N LEU A 335 3.45 23.73 -17.89
CA LEU A 335 3.53 23.49 -19.32
C LEU A 335 2.63 24.46 -20.10
N ASN A 336 3.17 25.09 -21.15
CA ASN A 336 2.36 25.82 -22.11
C ASN A 336 1.59 24.87 -23.04
N SER A 337 0.68 25.38 -23.87
CA SER A 337 -0.19 24.54 -24.71
C SER A 337 0.57 23.63 -25.69
N LYS A 338 1.71 24.10 -26.24
CA LYS A 338 2.55 23.30 -27.15
C LYS A 338 3.32 22.22 -26.40
N GLN A 339 3.89 22.58 -25.25
CA GLN A 339 4.57 21.62 -24.37
C GLN A 339 3.62 20.55 -23.88
N LYS A 340 2.40 20.92 -23.49
CA LYS A 340 1.35 19.99 -23.08
C LYS A 340 1.07 18.92 -24.14
N PHE A 341 0.96 19.34 -25.40
CA PHE A 341 0.77 18.42 -26.52
C PHE A 341 1.98 17.48 -26.67
N PHE A 342 3.18 18.07 -26.73
CA PHE A 342 4.43 17.29 -26.88
C PHE A 342 4.59 16.26 -25.77
N PHE A 343 4.36 16.65 -24.53
CA PHE A 343 4.45 15.72 -23.39
C PHE A 343 3.43 14.61 -23.43
N SER A 344 2.21 14.92 -23.79
CA SER A 344 1.20 13.87 -23.97
C SER A 344 1.65 12.86 -25.00
N VAL A 345 2.30 13.31 -26.07
CA VAL A 345 2.89 12.43 -27.09
C VAL A 345 4.06 11.62 -26.51
N VAL A 346 4.95 12.25 -25.73
CA VAL A 346 6.11 11.56 -25.12
C VAL A 346 5.65 10.48 -24.12
N VAL A 347 4.70 10.82 -23.24
CA VAL A 347 4.13 9.85 -22.27
C VAL A 347 3.44 8.70 -23.01
N LEU A 348 2.61 9.01 -24.02
CA LEU A 348 1.95 8.00 -24.83
C LEU A 348 2.96 7.16 -25.63
N PHE A 349 4.01 7.78 -26.16
CA PHE A 349 5.07 7.07 -26.86
C PHE A 349 5.86 6.14 -25.92
N GLY A 350 6.23 6.63 -24.73
CA GLY A 350 6.85 5.79 -23.68
C GLY A 350 5.96 4.62 -23.28
N LEU A 351 4.64 4.85 -23.17
CA LEU A 351 3.67 3.81 -22.96
C LEU A 351 3.67 2.78 -24.11
N LEU A 352 3.63 3.25 -25.36
CA LEU A 352 3.61 2.38 -26.53
C LEU A 352 4.88 1.54 -26.65
N LEU A 353 6.05 2.06 -26.28
CA LEU A 353 7.31 1.31 -26.28
C LEU A 353 7.31 0.17 -25.24
N ASN A 354 6.69 0.39 -24.09
CA ASN A 354 6.53 -0.65 -23.07
C ASN A 354 5.29 -1.51 -23.28
N LEU A 355 4.33 -1.05 -24.07
CA LEU A 355 3.03 -1.70 -24.20
C LEU A 355 3.15 -3.12 -24.73
N ASN A 356 4.05 -3.36 -25.67
CA ASN A 356 4.13 -4.65 -26.36
C ASN A 356 4.52 -5.77 -25.39
N THR A 357 5.63 -5.62 -24.66
CA THR A 357 6.12 -6.64 -23.71
C THR A 357 5.20 -6.76 -22.49
N ASN A 358 4.73 -5.65 -21.96
CA ASN A 358 3.85 -5.66 -20.78
C ASN A 358 2.45 -6.19 -21.15
N MET A 359 1.92 -5.82 -22.30
CA MET A 359 0.63 -6.30 -22.79
C MET A 359 0.65 -7.81 -23.05
N GLU A 360 1.70 -8.33 -23.67
CA GLU A 360 1.85 -9.77 -23.92
C GLU A 360 1.89 -10.54 -22.59
N LYS A 361 2.72 -10.12 -21.63
CA LYS A 361 2.78 -10.74 -20.32
C LYS A 361 1.45 -10.65 -19.56
N SER A 362 0.81 -9.47 -19.58
CA SER A 362 -0.48 -9.25 -18.93
C SER A 362 -1.56 -10.13 -19.53
N LEU A 363 -1.68 -10.19 -20.86
CA LEU A 363 -2.65 -11.05 -21.53
C LEU A 363 -2.37 -12.54 -21.28
N ASN A 364 -1.11 -12.97 -21.29
CA ASN A 364 -0.73 -14.33 -20.95
C ASN A 364 -1.21 -14.69 -19.52
N ASN A 365 -0.94 -13.82 -18.56
CA ASN A 365 -1.38 -14.04 -17.18
C ASN A 365 -2.91 -14.06 -17.06
N LEU A 366 -3.61 -13.15 -17.74
CA LEU A 366 -5.08 -13.12 -17.73
C LEU A 366 -5.69 -14.36 -18.38
N ASN A 367 -5.08 -14.90 -19.44
CA ASN A 367 -5.54 -16.12 -20.08
C ASN A 367 -5.30 -17.37 -19.22
N ASN A 368 -4.35 -17.34 -18.31
CA ASN A 368 -3.94 -18.44 -17.45
C ASN A 368 -4.38 -18.31 -15.99
N LEU A 369 -5.31 -17.40 -15.67
CA LEU A 369 -5.72 -17.08 -14.28
C LEU A 369 -6.03 -18.31 -13.41
N SER A 370 -6.68 -19.33 -13.99
CA SER A 370 -7.06 -20.54 -13.27
C SER A 370 -5.87 -21.45 -12.90
N TYR A 371 -4.73 -21.28 -13.55
CA TYR A 371 -3.54 -22.11 -13.33
C TYR A 371 -2.46 -21.38 -12.53
N ILE A 372 -2.40 -20.06 -12.57
CA ILE A 372 -1.32 -19.27 -11.96
C ILE A 372 -1.11 -19.62 -10.49
N GLN A 373 -2.17 -19.72 -9.70
CA GLN A 373 -2.04 -20.00 -8.27
C GLN A 373 -1.46 -21.38 -8.00
N ASN A 374 -1.69 -22.37 -8.88
CA ASN A 374 -1.13 -23.71 -8.74
C ASN A 374 0.38 -23.75 -9.01
N GLU A 375 0.93 -22.72 -9.62
CA GLU A 375 2.37 -22.56 -9.85
C GLU A 375 3.07 -21.79 -8.72
N TYR A 376 2.32 -21.29 -7.73
CA TYR A 376 2.90 -20.57 -6.61
C TYR A 376 3.61 -21.50 -5.63
N PRO A 377 4.91 -21.24 -5.35
CA PRO A 377 5.71 -22.12 -4.49
C PRO A 377 5.15 -22.28 -3.07
N LEU A 378 4.79 -21.17 -2.40
CA LEU A 378 4.28 -21.22 -1.03
C LEU A 378 2.86 -21.83 -0.95
N TYR A 379 2.04 -21.65 -2.00
CA TYR A 379 0.76 -22.32 -2.11
C TYR A 379 0.91 -23.84 -2.21
N ASN A 380 1.88 -24.31 -2.96
CA ASN A 380 2.16 -25.75 -3.08
C ASN A 380 2.77 -26.29 -1.79
N LEU A 381 3.70 -25.56 -1.18
CA LEU A 381 4.28 -25.91 0.11
C LEU A 381 3.20 -25.96 1.21
N SER A 382 2.22 -25.04 1.20
CA SER A 382 1.12 -25.07 2.16
C SER A 382 0.28 -26.34 2.05
N LYS A 383 0.00 -26.82 0.83
CA LYS A 383 -0.71 -28.10 0.61
C LYS A 383 0.08 -29.29 1.12
N GLU A 384 1.39 -29.28 0.94
CA GLU A 384 2.24 -30.34 1.47
C GLU A 384 2.19 -30.34 3.00
N ILE A 385 2.36 -29.17 3.65
CA ILE A 385 2.25 -29.04 5.10
C ILE A 385 0.90 -29.59 5.58
N ASP A 386 -0.20 -29.16 4.97
CA ASP A 386 -1.56 -29.59 5.36
C ASP A 386 -1.76 -31.10 5.23
N SER A 387 -1.07 -31.74 4.30
CA SER A 387 -1.16 -33.19 4.08
C SER A 387 -0.60 -34.05 5.23
N TYR A 388 0.19 -33.48 6.12
CA TYR A 388 0.74 -34.18 7.30
C TYR A 388 -0.26 -34.27 8.45
N PHE A 389 -1.33 -33.48 8.42
CA PHE A 389 -2.28 -33.37 9.53
C PHE A 389 -3.69 -33.82 9.12
N GLN A 390 -4.40 -34.49 10.04
CA GLN A 390 -5.80 -34.92 9.83
C GLN A 390 -6.81 -34.08 10.59
N GLY A 391 -6.38 -33.00 11.21
CA GLY A 391 -7.21 -32.12 12.04
C GLY A 391 -6.65 -30.74 12.18
N ASP A 392 -7.07 -30.03 13.22
CA ASP A 392 -6.53 -28.72 13.51
C ASP A 392 -5.11 -28.83 14.07
N TYR A 393 -4.25 -27.91 13.71
CA TYR A 393 -2.85 -27.85 14.11
C TYR A 393 -2.38 -26.40 14.19
N GLU A 394 -1.33 -26.15 14.96
CA GLU A 394 -0.79 -24.84 15.24
C GLU A 394 0.44 -24.55 14.39
N VAL A 395 0.49 -23.35 13.79
CA VAL A 395 1.59 -22.94 12.92
C VAL A 395 2.26 -21.67 13.46
N LEU A 396 3.54 -21.76 13.76
CA LEU A 396 4.39 -20.63 14.11
C LEU A 396 5.22 -20.23 12.89
N ALA A 397 4.93 -19.07 12.32
CA ALA A 397 5.71 -18.50 11.21
C ALA A 397 6.46 -17.25 11.65
N PHE A 398 7.78 -17.32 11.65
CA PHE A 398 8.67 -16.17 11.84
C PHE A 398 8.97 -15.45 10.54
N ASP A 399 8.82 -16.13 9.39
CA ASP A 399 8.95 -15.58 8.05
C ASP A 399 8.06 -16.40 7.08
N TYR A 400 7.95 -15.97 5.82
CA TYR A 400 7.10 -16.62 4.80
C TYR A 400 5.64 -16.79 5.26
N ASN A 401 5.18 -15.84 6.05
CA ASN A 401 3.89 -15.86 6.71
C ASN A 401 2.69 -15.95 5.74
N LEU A 402 2.85 -15.68 4.43
CA LEU A 402 1.84 -15.92 3.41
C LEU A 402 1.33 -17.37 3.39
N ILE A 403 2.14 -18.33 3.82
CA ILE A 403 1.74 -19.73 3.96
C ILE A 403 0.52 -19.86 4.89
N LEU A 404 0.47 -19.08 5.97
CA LEU A 404 -0.66 -19.05 6.91
C LEU A 404 -1.97 -18.64 6.23
N TYR A 405 -1.91 -17.71 5.26
CA TYR A 405 -3.08 -17.32 4.48
C TYR A 405 -3.64 -18.49 3.65
N TYR A 406 -2.78 -19.30 3.04
CA TYR A 406 -3.19 -20.45 2.26
C TYR A 406 -3.69 -21.61 3.13
N LEU A 407 -3.11 -21.80 4.32
CA LEU A 407 -3.54 -22.77 5.31
C LEU A 407 -4.82 -22.34 6.04
N ASP A 408 -5.25 -21.10 5.84
CA ASP A 408 -6.36 -20.49 6.57
C ASP A 408 -6.15 -20.52 8.10
N LYS A 409 -4.92 -20.27 8.54
CA LYS A 409 -4.48 -20.33 9.93
C LYS A 409 -4.05 -18.95 10.42
N LYS A 410 -4.25 -18.68 11.70
CA LYS A 410 -3.58 -17.57 12.37
C LYS A 410 -2.13 -17.93 12.69
N ASN A 411 -1.28 -16.95 12.89
CA ASN A 411 0.05 -17.20 13.44
C ASN A 411 -0.09 -17.63 14.93
N TYR A 412 0.69 -18.60 15.34
CA TYR A 412 0.77 -18.97 16.76
C TYR A 412 1.36 -17.82 17.60
N SER A 413 2.19 -16.98 17.01
CA SER A 413 2.66 -15.73 17.62
C SER A 413 1.61 -14.64 17.57
N TYR A 414 1.57 -13.80 18.64
CA TYR A 414 0.77 -12.58 18.66
C TYR A 414 1.22 -11.57 17.61
N ILE A 415 2.53 -11.48 17.33
CA ILE A 415 3.09 -10.64 16.25
C ILE A 415 2.96 -11.38 14.93
N VAL A 416 2.39 -10.72 13.90
CA VAL A 416 2.23 -11.32 12.56
C VAL A 416 3.32 -10.89 11.59
N HIS A 417 3.80 -9.67 11.68
CA HIS A 417 4.78 -9.13 10.74
C HIS A 417 6.20 -9.63 11.08
N PRO A 418 6.92 -10.26 10.13
CA PRO A 418 8.21 -10.87 10.40
C PRO A 418 9.24 -9.95 11.06
N SER A 419 9.42 -8.72 10.56
CA SER A 419 10.41 -7.79 11.12
C SER A 419 10.06 -7.33 12.55
N ASN A 420 8.78 -7.28 12.90
CA ASN A 420 8.33 -6.78 14.19
C ASN A 420 8.71 -7.69 15.36
N HIS A 421 9.07 -8.95 15.09
CA HIS A 421 9.66 -9.85 16.10
C HIS A 421 11.04 -9.38 16.60
N TYR A 422 11.68 -8.48 15.88
CA TYR A 422 13.06 -8.01 16.13
C TYR A 422 13.13 -6.50 16.41
N GLU A 423 11.98 -5.80 16.42
CA GLU A 423 11.90 -4.36 16.73
C GLU A 423 11.74 -4.16 18.24
N GLU A 424 12.84 -3.89 18.94
CA GLU A 424 12.90 -3.78 20.40
C GLU A 424 11.86 -2.79 20.96
N ASP A 425 11.65 -1.66 20.31
CA ASP A 425 10.70 -0.64 20.76
C ASP A 425 9.24 -1.14 20.68
N ILE A 426 8.90 -1.88 19.63
CA ILE A 426 7.58 -2.51 19.49
C ILE A 426 7.39 -3.58 20.54
N ILE A 427 8.37 -4.49 20.68
CA ILE A 427 8.35 -5.57 21.68
C ILE A 427 8.17 -5.00 23.09
N LYS A 428 8.90 -3.94 23.43
CA LYS A 428 8.81 -3.29 24.74
C LYS A 428 7.40 -2.75 25.01
N VAL A 429 6.77 -2.09 24.02
CA VAL A 429 5.39 -1.60 24.18
C VAL A 429 4.43 -2.76 24.40
N LEU A 430 4.51 -3.82 23.58
CA LEU A 430 3.62 -4.98 23.69
C LEU A 430 3.81 -5.76 24.99
N LYS A 431 5.04 -5.86 25.51
CA LYS A 431 5.33 -6.42 26.84
C LYS A 431 4.69 -5.59 27.94
N ASN A 432 4.83 -4.27 27.90
CA ASN A 432 4.22 -3.37 28.89
C ASN A 432 2.69 -3.48 28.92
N LEU A 433 2.07 -3.86 27.82
CA LEU A 433 0.63 -4.14 27.73
C LEU A 433 0.25 -5.57 28.17
N GLY A 434 1.21 -6.38 28.57
CA GLY A 434 0.98 -7.78 28.92
C GLY A 434 0.59 -8.67 27.74
N LYS A 435 0.83 -8.21 26.49
CA LYS A 435 0.56 -8.98 25.28
C LYS A 435 1.70 -9.92 24.90
N LEU A 436 2.91 -9.63 25.36
CA LEU A 436 4.10 -10.47 25.22
C LEU A 436 4.74 -10.68 26.58
N GLU A 437 5.28 -11.88 26.79
CA GLU A 437 6.09 -12.20 27.95
C GLU A 437 7.55 -11.78 27.76
N GLU A 438 8.36 -11.74 28.84
CA GLU A 438 9.76 -11.30 28.75
C GLU A 438 10.57 -12.12 27.72
N ASN A 439 10.43 -13.42 27.73
CA ASN A 439 11.13 -14.35 26.83
C ASN A 439 10.14 -14.95 25.82
N TYR A 440 9.35 -14.11 25.16
CA TYR A 440 8.22 -14.58 24.34
C TYR A 440 8.63 -15.52 23.21
N ILE A 441 9.78 -15.30 22.54
CA ILE A 441 10.25 -16.18 21.44
C ILE A 441 10.62 -17.55 21.96
N GLU A 442 11.39 -17.63 23.07
CA GLU A 442 11.75 -18.91 23.71
C GLU A 442 10.48 -19.67 24.11
N LYS A 443 9.51 -18.99 24.72
CA LYS A 443 8.24 -19.61 25.12
C LYS A 443 7.41 -20.10 23.94
N LEU A 444 7.38 -19.36 22.84
CA LEU A 444 6.72 -19.81 21.60
C LEU A 444 7.33 -21.12 21.09
N ILE A 445 8.65 -21.25 21.19
CA ILE A 445 9.37 -22.45 20.75
C ILE A 445 9.18 -23.58 21.74
N ASP A 446 9.27 -23.30 23.05
CA ASP A 446 9.13 -24.28 24.12
C ASP A 446 7.70 -24.83 24.24
N SER A 447 6.70 -24.09 23.73
CA SER A 447 5.32 -24.59 23.61
C SER A 447 5.15 -25.66 22.52
N GLU A 448 6.19 -25.90 21.72
CA GLU A 448 6.24 -26.93 20.68
C GLU A 448 5.04 -26.90 19.71
N PRO A 449 4.80 -25.78 18.97
CA PRO A 449 3.75 -25.74 17.95
C PRO A 449 3.96 -26.83 16.90
N ASP A 450 2.87 -27.30 16.26
CA ASP A 450 2.93 -28.43 15.34
C ASP A 450 3.79 -28.16 14.11
N VAL A 451 3.83 -26.91 13.65
CA VAL A 451 4.64 -26.47 12.51
C VAL A 451 5.41 -25.20 12.86
N ILE A 452 6.72 -25.17 12.54
CA ILE A 452 7.53 -23.97 12.65
C ILE A 452 8.09 -23.63 11.26
N ILE A 453 7.89 -22.37 10.83
CA ILE A 453 8.37 -21.84 9.54
C ILE A 453 9.28 -20.67 9.81
N CYS A 454 10.49 -20.72 9.28
CA CYS A 454 11.48 -19.67 9.45
C CYS A 454 12.47 -19.57 8.27
N ASN A 455 13.16 -18.45 8.21
CA ASN A 455 14.20 -18.17 7.24
C ASN A 455 15.58 -18.18 7.95
N PRO A 456 16.47 -19.12 7.62
CA PRO A 456 17.79 -19.20 8.27
C PRO A 456 18.72 -18.04 7.91
N ARG A 457 18.39 -17.28 6.86
CA ARG A 457 19.20 -16.15 6.36
C ARG A 457 18.40 -14.84 6.29
N MET A 458 17.48 -14.64 7.22
CA MET A 458 16.67 -13.45 7.26
C MET A 458 17.54 -12.19 7.39
N ILE A 459 17.23 -11.16 6.58
CA ILE A 459 17.89 -9.86 6.61
C ILE A 459 16.86 -8.81 7.01
N ILE A 460 17.16 -8.00 8.02
CA ILE A 460 16.33 -6.86 8.41
C ILE A 460 17.19 -5.60 8.31
N ARG A 461 16.69 -4.58 7.62
CA ARG A 461 17.37 -3.29 7.42
C ARG A 461 18.79 -3.44 6.81
N GLY A 462 19.00 -4.44 5.95
CA GLY A 462 20.28 -4.72 5.31
C GLY A 462 21.27 -5.48 6.17
N GLU A 463 20.92 -5.77 7.44
CA GLU A 463 21.76 -6.55 8.35
C GLU A 463 21.18 -7.97 8.51
N PRO A 464 22.03 -9.01 8.47
CA PRO A 464 21.61 -10.36 8.81
C PRO A 464 21.04 -10.39 10.22
N VAL A 465 19.83 -10.90 10.37
CA VAL A 465 19.27 -11.13 11.70
C VAL A 465 20.11 -12.19 12.38
N GLN A 466 20.70 -11.84 13.52
CA GLN A 466 21.38 -12.80 14.38
C GLN A 466 20.33 -13.67 15.09
N LEU A 467 19.65 -14.50 14.30
CA LEU A 467 18.70 -15.49 14.81
C LEU A 467 19.31 -16.36 15.92
N ASN A 468 20.65 -16.49 15.91
CA ASN A 468 21.43 -17.25 16.89
C ASN A 468 21.22 -16.84 18.35
N LYS A 469 20.73 -15.64 18.63
CA LYS A 469 20.43 -15.19 20.00
C LYS A 469 18.97 -15.39 20.38
N LEU A 470 18.06 -15.40 19.42
CA LEU A 470 16.62 -15.43 19.65
C LEU A 470 15.98 -16.73 19.18
N PHE A 471 16.32 -17.15 17.94
CA PHE A 471 15.83 -18.38 17.36
C PHE A 471 16.78 -18.81 16.24
N ASN A 472 17.23 -20.05 16.27
CA ASN A 472 18.10 -20.58 15.25
C ASN A 472 17.36 -21.62 14.42
N CYS A 473 16.96 -21.24 13.19
CA CYS A 473 16.37 -22.14 12.20
C CYS A 473 17.24 -23.38 11.89
N GLU A 474 18.51 -23.39 12.31
CA GLU A 474 19.46 -24.45 12.03
C GLU A 474 19.79 -25.33 13.24
N VAL A 475 19.51 -24.87 14.48
CA VAL A 475 19.99 -25.58 15.68
C VAL A 475 19.23 -26.86 16.00
N SER A 476 20.00 -27.81 16.48
CA SER A 476 19.65 -29.20 16.64
C SER A 476 18.80 -29.57 17.86
N ASP A 477 18.71 -28.71 18.88
CA ASP A 477 18.21 -29.17 20.19
C ASP A 477 16.70 -29.32 20.31
N TYR A 478 15.89 -28.45 19.67
CA TYR A 478 14.45 -28.69 19.59
C TYR A 478 14.06 -29.65 18.44
N LYS A 479 15.01 -29.96 17.55
CA LYS A 479 14.81 -30.84 16.39
C LYS A 479 14.56 -32.31 16.74
N LYS A 480 14.76 -32.73 17.99
CA LYS A 480 14.50 -34.13 18.39
C LYS A 480 13.03 -34.53 18.17
N ASN A 481 12.12 -33.55 18.32
CA ASN A 481 10.69 -33.77 18.17
C ASN A 481 10.15 -33.36 16.77
N TYR A 482 10.99 -32.79 15.92
CA TYR A 482 10.58 -32.30 14.61
C TYR A 482 11.31 -32.98 13.46
N VAL A 483 10.62 -33.08 12.32
CA VAL A 483 11.21 -33.44 11.02
C VAL A 483 11.28 -32.19 10.17
N LYS A 484 12.47 -31.92 9.61
CA LYS A 484 12.64 -30.85 8.63
C LYS A 484 12.14 -31.32 7.27
N LEU A 485 11.19 -30.58 6.70
CA LEU A 485 10.69 -30.79 5.35
C LEU A 485 11.74 -30.39 4.31
N ASP A 486 11.84 -31.13 3.21
CA ASP A 486 12.71 -30.74 2.10
C ASP A 486 11.98 -29.68 1.24
N THR A 487 12.38 -28.43 1.40
CA THR A 487 11.78 -27.30 0.72
C THR A 487 12.49 -26.90 -0.58
N ARG A 488 13.56 -27.60 -0.97
CA ARG A 488 14.41 -27.23 -2.13
C ARG A 488 13.63 -27.21 -3.44
N GLU A 489 12.67 -28.12 -3.61
CA GLU A 489 11.86 -28.20 -4.81
C GLU A 489 11.02 -26.93 -5.03
N TYR A 490 10.54 -26.31 -3.96
CA TYR A 490 9.69 -25.11 -4.01
C TYR A 490 10.49 -23.82 -4.24
N LEU A 491 11.78 -23.79 -3.88
CA LEU A 491 12.61 -22.57 -3.92
C LEU A 491 13.34 -22.34 -5.24
N ILE A 492 13.40 -23.35 -6.09
CA ILE A 492 14.05 -23.28 -7.40
C ILE A 492 13.21 -22.43 -8.38
N ASP A 493 11.94 -22.22 -8.07
CA ASP A 493 11.01 -21.54 -8.97
C ASP A 493 11.28 -20.04 -9.06
N LYS A 494 11.35 -19.55 -10.29
CA LYS A 494 11.56 -18.13 -10.64
C LYS A 494 10.35 -17.25 -10.33
N ASN A 495 9.21 -17.83 -9.97
CA ASN A 495 7.94 -17.13 -9.73
C ASN A 495 7.79 -16.63 -8.29
N LEU A 496 8.77 -16.87 -7.42
CA LEU A 496 8.82 -16.33 -6.08
C LEU A 496 9.53 -14.96 -6.09
N ASN A 497 8.81 -13.91 -5.81
CA ASN A 497 9.39 -12.57 -5.62
C ASN A 497 9.36 -12.20 -4.14
N TYR A 498 10.52 -12.29 -3.51
CA TYR A 498 10.72 -11.85 -2.14
C TYR A 498 11.64 -10.63 -2.16
N TYR A 499 11.09 -9.47 -1.83
CA TYR A 499 11.78 -8.19 -1.96
C TYR A 499 13.03 -8.08 -1.08
N PHE A 500 13.01 -8.72 0.11
CA PHE A 500 14.07 -8.59 1.12
C PHE A 500 15.00 -9.79 1.23
N ASP A 501 14.67 -10.94 0.63
CA ASP A 501 15.48 -12.14 0.73
C ASP A 501 16.10 -12.55 -0.61
N PRO A 502 17.38 -12.21 -0.83
CA PRO A 502 18.09 -12.62 -2.03
C PRO A 502 18.35 -14.14 -2.07
N TYR A 503 18.29 -14.83 -0.95
CA TYR A 503 18.66 -16.25 -0.83
C TYR A 503 17.45 -17.19 -0.93
N LYS A 504 16.24 -16.71 -0.60
CA LYS A 504 14.98 -17.47 -0.69
C LYS A 504 15.05 -18.84 0.00
N GLU A 505 15.58 -18.89 1.20
CA GLU A 505 15.69 -20.12 1.98
C GLU A 505 14.55 -20.23 2.99
N ILE A 506 13.79 -21.32 2.92
CA ILE A 506 12.73 -21.65 3.86
C ILE A 506 13.11 -22.88 4.64
N SER A 507 12.97 -22.85 5.95
CA SER A 507 13.01 -24.03 6.81
C SER A 507 11.63 -24.27 7.39
N VAL A 508 11.08 -25.45 7.15
CA VAL A 508 9.80 -25.92 7.72
C VAL A 508 10.08 -27.14 8.59
N PHE A 509 9.63 -27.07 9.82
CA PHE A 509 9.75 -28.15 10.80
C PHE A 509 8.35 -28.61 11.19
N ILE A 510 8.10 -29.91 11.07
CA ILE A 510 6.84 -30.57 11.40
C ILE A 510 7.06 -31.44 12.61
N LYS A 511 6.22 -31.30 13.65
CA LYS A 511 6.24 -32.12 14.88
C LYS A 511 5.93 -33.56 14.54
N ARG A 512 6.71 -34.51 15.14
CA ARG A 512 6.53 -35.96 14.96
C ARG A 512 5.32 -36.51 15.67
#